data_161cbd119a670a30ae6b2f490a41e4cc
#
_entry.id   161cbd119a670a30ae6b2f490a41e4cc
#
_cell.length_a   1.000
_cell.length_b   1.000
_cell.length_c   1.000
_cell.angle_alpha   90.00
_cell.angle_beta   90.00
_cell.angle_gamma   90.00
#
_symmetry.space_group_name_H-M   'P 1'
#
loop_
_entity.id
_entity.type
_entity.pdbx_description
1 polymer ?
#
loop_
_entity_poly.entity_id
_entity_poly.type
_entity_poly.pdbx_seq_one_letter_code
_entity_poly.pdbx_strand_id
1 'polypeptide(L)'
;MKPPKFDGRGSLDEFVMAFENCADFNQWTERDKAAYLRNSLAGNAAQFLRDSARDTYSELVRKLDQRYGTKNQQERYRAEIRSRRRRKDEPVTELAESIRGLIRLAYPGDLSNETNTVLARDAFLTALNDTDLEESIRRLEPKDLDQACQMALRLEVIHNAVHANPTGERGHQVRQVENRHVKVAEPSVETQSDLV
;
A
#
# COMPACT_ATOMS: atom_id res chain seq x y z
N MET A 1 -34.90 -20.98 15.39
CA MET A 1 -33.64 -20.69 14.70
C MET A 1 -32.62 -20.20 15.71
N LYS A 2 -31.33 -20.51 15.57
CA LYS A 2 -30.28 -20.05 16.52
C LYS A 2 -29.71 -18.71 16.02
N PRO A 3 -29.52 -17.70 16.90
CA PRO A 3 -28.98 -16.42 16.49
C PRO A 3 -27.51 -16.52 16.09
N PRO A 4 -27.05 -15.67 15.17
CA PRO A 4 -25.64 -15.58 14.77
C PRO A 4 -24.77 -15.10 15.95
N LYS A 5 -23.45 -15.25 15.81
CA LYS A 5 -22.45 -14.75 16.77
C LYS A 5 -21.70 -13.56 16.17
N PHE A 6 -21.38 -12.58 17.02
CA PHE A 6 -20.58 -11.41 16.64
C PHE A 6 -19.47 -11.15 17.66
N ASP A 7 -18.23 -11.13 17.23
CA ASP A 7 -17.04 -10.94 18.07
C ASP A 7 -16.40 -9.53 17.91
N GLY A 8 -17.03 -8.67 17.10
CA GLY A 8 -16.51 -7.34 16.76
C GLY A 8 -15.74 -7.30 15.45
N ARG A 9 -15.71 -8.40 14.69
CA ARG A 9 -15.13 -8.49 13.34
C ARG A 9 -16.24 -8.66 12.31
N GLY A 10 -15.99 -8.19 11.12
CA GLY A 10 -17.00 -8.24 10.05
C GLY A 10 -18.03 -7.10 10.13
N SER A 11 -19.06 -7.21 9.31
CA SER A 11 -20.11 -6.20 9.21
C SER A 11 -21.11 -6.32 10.36
N LEU A 12 -21.26 -5.23 11.13
CA LEU A 12 -22.30 -5.14 12.14
C LEU A 12 -23.70 -5.16 11.51
N ASP A 13 -23.87 -4.51 10.36
CA ASP A 13 -25.15 -4.41 9.66
C ASP A 13 -25.65 -5.80 9.23
N GLU A 14 -24.73 -6.64 8.66
CA GLU A 14 -25.06 -8.03 8.29
C GLU A 14 -25.43 -8.86 9.52
N PHE A 15 -24.69 -8.69 10.62
CA PHE A 15 -24.99 -9.39 11.86
C PHE A 15 -26.36 -9.00 12.41
N VAL A 16 -26.66 -7.68 12.50
CA VAL A 16 -27.94 -7.18 13.01
C VAL A 16 -29.09 -7.67 12.15
N MET A 17 -28.96 -7.60 10.82
CA MET A 17 -29.97 -8.11 9.89
C MET A 17 -30.23 -9.62 10.09
N ALA A 18 -29.18 -10.42 10.19
CA ALA A 18 -29.32 -11.86 10.42
C ALA A 18 -29.92 -12.18 11.81
N PHE A 19 -29.59 -11.36 12.81
CA PHE A 19 -30.14 -11.47 14.16
C PHE A 19 -31.64 -11.12 14.18
N GLU A 20 -32.05 -10.04 13.53
CA GLU A 20 -33.45 -9.62 13.44
C GLU A 20 -34.30 -10.64 12.67
N ASN A 21 -33.81 -11.17 11.55
CA ASN A 21 -34.49 -12.29 10.86
C ASN A 21 -34.69 -13.50 11.77
N CYS A 22 -33.70 -13.80 12.62
CA CYS A 22 -33.84 -14.89 13.59
C CYS A 22 -34.84 -14.56 14.69
N ALA A 23 -34.88 -13.30 15.16
CA ALA A 23 -35.80 -12.83 16.17
C ALA A 23 -37.25 -12.89 15.70
N ASP A 24 -37.50 -12.44 14.48
CA ASP A 24 -38.84 -12.44 13.86
C ASP A 24 -39.33 -13.88 13.63
N PHE A 25 -38.49 -14.77 13.13
CA PHE A 25 -38.83 -16.18 12.98
C PHE A 25 -39.23 -16.84 14.31
N ASN A 26 -38.56 -16.51 15.41
CA ASN A 26 -38.80 -17.05 16.73
C ASN A 26 -39.84 -16.23 17.52
N GLN A 27 -40.38 -15.15 16.96
CA GLN A 27 -41.36 -14.24 17.59
C GLN A 27 -40.87 -13.67 18.94
N TRP A 28 -39.62 -13.26 19.02
CA TRP A 28 -39.03 -12.70 20.24
C TRP A 28 -39.61 -11.33 20.59
N THR A 29 -39.88 -11.14 21.88
CA THR A 29 -40.19 -9.81 22.41
C THR A 29 -38.93 -8.93 22.46
N GLU A 30 -39.10 -7.62 22.62
CA GLU A 30 -37.93 -6.71 22.78
C GLU A 30 -37.02 -7.09 23.97
N ARG A 31 -37.61 -7.66 25.03
CA ARG A 31 -36.88 -8.17 26.16
C ARG A 31 -36.07 -9.42 25.79
N ASP A 32 -36.64 -10.30 25.00
CA ASP A 32 -35.97 -11.51 24.51
C ASP A 32 -34.87 -11.12 23.54
N LYS A 33 -35.14 -10.20 22.60
CA LYS A 33 -34.11 -9.66 21.70
C LYS A 33 -32.91 -9.13 22.48
N ALA A 34 -33.10 -8.33 23.53
CA ALA A 34 -32.03 -7.82 24.35
C ALA A 34 -31.22 -8.93 25.05
N ALA A 35 -31.89 -9.97 25.59
CA ALA A 35 -31.25 -11.09 26.24
C ALA A 35 -30.44 -11.95 25.25
N TYR A 36 -31.04 -12.29 24.11
CA TYR A 36 -30.39 -13.08 23.06
C TYR A 36 -29.25 -12.32 22.38
N LEU A 37 -29.39 -10.99 22.19
CA LEU A 37 -28.32 -10.17 21.63
C LEU A 37 -27.06 -10.23 22.51
N ARG A 38 -27.21 -10.04 23.84
CA ARG A 38 -26.06 -10.19 24.78
C ARG A 38 -25.39 -11.56 24.68
N ASN A 39 -26.19 -12.63 24.58
CA ASN A 39 -25.68 -13.98 24.41
C ASN A 39 -25.07 -14.26 23.02
N SER A 40 -25.40 -13.44 22.04
CA SER A 40 -24.86 -13.55 20.67
C SER A 40 -23.51 -12.86 20.49
N LEU A 41 -23.12 -12.03 21.45
CA LEU A 41 -21.83 -11.36 21.42
C LEU A 41 -20.72 -12.25 21.96
N ALA A 42 -19.54 -12.11 21.39
CA ALA A 42 -18.31 -12.81 21.79
C ALA A 42 -17.12 -11.86 21.81
N GLY A 43 -15.99 -12.28 22.33
CA GLY A 43 -14.73 -11.54 22.29
C GLY A 43 -14.85 -10.08 22.70
N ASN A 44 -14.33 -9.18 21.90
CA ASN A 44 -14.31 -7.73 22.17
C ASN A 44 -15.72 -7.11 22.21
N ALA A 45 -16.66 -7.63 21.41
CA ALA A 45 -18.03 -7.14 21.41
C ALA A 45 -18.76 -7.47 22.73
N ALA A 46 -18.56 -8.66 23.27
CA ALA A 46 -19.09 -9.05 24.59
C ALA A 46 -18.49 -8.21 25.73
N GLN A 47 -17.19 -7.95 25.68
CA GLN A 47 -16.51 -7.13 26.71
C GLN A 47 -17.00 -5.68 26.67
N PHE A 48 -17.23 -5.13 25.48
CA PHE A 48 -17.70 -3.77 25.32
C PHE A 48 -19.09 -3.52 25.96
N LEU A 49 -19.98 -4.53 25.97
CA LEU A 49 -21.31 -4.43 26.56
C LEU A 49 -21.42 -5.00 27.98
N ARG A 50 -20.30 -5.28 28.66
CA ARG A 50 -20.33 -5.86 30.02
C ARG A 50 -21.21 -5.07 30.99
N ASP A 51 -21.16 -3.74 30.93
CA ASP A 51 -21.88 -2.85 31.84
C ASP A 51 -23.29 -2.48 31.34
N SER A 52 -23.75 -3.15 30.29
CA SER A 52 -25.02 -2.87 29.61
C SER A 52 -26.15 -3.85 29.99
N ALA A 53 -26.10 -4.42 31.18
CA ALA A 53 -27.05 -5.46 31.63
C ALA A 53 -28.52 -5.00 31.66
N ARG A 54 -28.77 -3.71 31.84
CA ARG A 54 -30.12 -3.10 31.92
C ARG A 54 -30.59 -2.43 30.63
N ASP A 55 -29.72 -2.37 29.61
CA ASP A 55 -30.03 -1.70 28.35
C ASP A 55 -31.11 -2.45 27.58
N THR A 56 -31.97 -1.72 26.93
CA THR A 56 -32.94 -2.23 25.96
C THR A 56 -32.25 -2.72 24.69
N TYR A 57 -32.93 -3.47 23.84
CA TYR A 57 -32.40 -3.93 22.55
C TYR A 57 -31.92 -2.75 21.71
N SER A 58 -32.72 -1.70 21.58
CA SER A 58 -32.35 -0.51 20.79
C SER A 58 -31.12 0.21 21.33
N GLU A 59 -30.96 0.29 22.67
CA GLU A 59 -29.75 0.87 23.28
C GLU A 59 -28.50 0.02 23.03
N LEU A 60 -28.64 -1.31 23.11
CA LEU A 60 -27.53 -2.22 22.78
C LEU A 60 -27.08 -2.11 21.32
N VAL A 61 -28.05 -2.10 20.37
CA VAL A 61 -27.74 -1.91 18.95
C VAL A 61 -27.08 -0.56 18.71
N ARG A 62 -27.60 0.53 19.31
CA ARG A 62 -27.00 1.86 19.19
C ARG A 62 -25.56 1.91 19.72
N LYS A 63 -25.28 1.27 20.86
CA LYS A 63 -23.91 1.18 21.42
C LYS A 63 -22.99 0.37 20.51
N LEU A 64 -23.48 -0.74 19.95
CA LEU A 64 -22.72 -1.53 18.98
C LEU A 64 -22.43 -0.72 17.71
N ASP A 65 -23.42 0.02 17.19
CA ASP A 65 -23.27 0.87 16.00
C ASP A 65 -22.24 1.99 16.23
N GLN A 66 -22.25 2.62 17.38
CA GLN A 66 -21.25 3.63 17.76
C GLN A 66 -19.81 3.10 17.72
N ARG A 67 -19.58 1.81 17.97
CA ARG A 67 -18.24 1.22 18.01
C ARG A 67 -17.89 0.43 16.75
N TYR A 68 -18.85 -0.32 16.23
CA TYR A 68 -18.67 -1.28 15.14
C TYR A 68 -19.42 -0.91 13.86
N GLY A 69 -20.21 0.17 13.90
CA GLY A 69 -20.99 0.63 12.77
C GLY A 69 -20.10 1.05 11.59
N THR A 70 -20.65 0.91 10.40
CA THR A 70 -19.94 1.10 9.12
C THR A 70 -19.22 2.44 9.02
N LYS A 71 -19.83 3.54 9.49
CA LYS A 71 -19.22 4.88 9.46
C LYS A 71 -17.93 4.95 10.29
N ASN A 72 -17.96 4.41 11.51
CA ASN A 72 -16.78 4.43 12.40
C ASN A 72 -15.69 3.48 11.92
N GLN A 73 -16.07 2.35 11.32
CA GLN A 73 -15.11 1.44 10.70
C GLN A 73 -14.43 2.09 9.48
N GLN A 74 -15.19 2.78 8.62
CA GLN A 74 -14.64 3.51 7.48
C GLN A 74 -13.61 4.55 7.93
N GLU A 75 -13.92 5.35 8.95
CA GLU A 75 -12.98 6.35 9.48
C GLU A 75 -11.72 5.70 10.07
N ARG A 76 -11.84 4.54 10.73
CA ARG A 76 -10.67 3.78 11.19
C ARG A 76 -9.78 3.35 10.02
N TYR A 77 -10.38 2.79 8.96
CA TYR A 77 -9.61 2.38 7.77
C TYR A 77 -8.99 3.58 7.05
N ARG A 78 -9.67 4.73 6.99
CA ARG A 78 -9.10 5.98 6.48
C ARG A 78 -7.91 6.47 7.31
N ALA A 79 -8.02 6.38 8.64
CA ALA A 79 -6.90 6.69 9.52
C ALA A 79 -5.74 5.71 9.35
N GLU A 80 -6.02 4.42 9.18
CA GLU A 80 -5.02 3.39 8.93
C GLU A 80 -4.30 3.62 7.59
N ILE A 81 -5.01 3.98 6.52
CA ILE A 81 -4.41 4.36 5.23
C ILE A 81 -3.44 5.53 5.42
N ARG A 82 -3.84 6.58 6.13
CA ARG A 82 -2.98 7.77 6.37
C ARG A 82 -1.71 7.43 7.15
N SER A 83 -1.80 6.51 8.10
CA SER A 83 -0.68 6.10 8.95
C SER A 83 0.13 4.93 8.39
N ARG A 84 -0.36 4.25 7.34
CA ARG A 84 0.30 3.08 6.76
C ARG A 84 1.68 3.47 6.20
N ARG A 85 2.68 2.75 6.63
CA ARG A 85 4.05 2.85 6.09
C ARG A 85 4.55 1.45 5.81
N ARG A 86 5.33 1.30 4.77
CA ARG A 86 5.99 0.06 4.40
C ARG A 86 6.93 -0.38 5.53
N ARG A 87 6.89 -1.64 5.88
CA ARG A 87 7.84 -2.25 6.83
C ARG A 87 9.15 -2.54 6.11
N LYS A 88 10.23 -2.67 6.89
CA LYS A 88 11.59 -2.86 6.34
C LYS A 88 11.71 -4.06 5.38
N ASP A 89 11.06 -5.17 5.70
CA ASP A 89 11.14 -6.42 4.93
C ASP A 89 9.84 -6.73 4.15
N GLU A 90 8.95 -5.74 4.01
CA GLU A 90 7.68 -5.92 3.32
C GLU A 90 7.86 -5.77 1.81
N PRO A 91 7.48 -6.78 1.01
CA PRO A 91 7.46 -6.65 -0.44
C PRO A 91 6.53 -5.53 -0.90
N VAL A 92 6.91 -4.84 -1.98
CA VAL A 92 6.08 -3.79 -2.59
C VAL A 92 4.69 -4.31 -2.98
N THR A 93 4.61 -5.54 -3.46
CA THR A 93 3.36 -6.21 -3.83
C THR A 93 2.44 -6.42 -2.62
N GLU A 94 2.98 -6.81 -1.47
CA GLU A 94 2.21 -6.98 -0.23
C GLU A 94 1.67 -5.65 0.28
N LEU A 95 2.47 -4.59 0.21
CA LEU A 95 2.03 -3.23 0.52
C LEU A 95 0.86 -2.81 -0.39
N ALA A 96 0.97 -3.07 -1.71
CA ALA A 96 -0.08 -2.72 -2.67
C ALA A 96 -1.40 -3.45 -2.36
N GLU A 97 -1.35 -4.75 -2.05
CA GLU A 97 -2.52 -5.52 -1.65
C GLU A 97 -3.12 -5.03 -0.33
N SER A 98 -2.28 -4.68 0.65
CA SER A 98 -2.72 -4.08 1.92
C SER A 98 -3.48 -2.77 1.68
N ILE A 99 -2.93 -1.86 0.87
CA ILE A 99 -3.58 -0.60 0.51
C ILE A 99 -4.90 -0.84 -0.24
N ARG A 100 -4.93 -1.76 -1.21
CA ARG A 100 -6.15 -2.13 -1.95
C ARG A 100 -7.26 -2.61 -1.00
N GLY A 101 -6.90 -3.48 -0.05
CA GLY A 101 -7.83 -3.96 0.98
C GLY A 101 -8.37 -2.83 1.85
N LEU A 102 -7.50 -1.94 2.32
CA LEU A 102 -7.89 -0.79 3.14
C LEU A 102 -8.79 0.19 2.39
N ILE A 103 -8.52 0.48 1.12
CA ILE A 103 -9.36 1.36 0.28
C ILE A 103 -10.76 0.77 0.12
N ARG A 104 -10.87 -0.54 -0.14
CA ARG A 104 -12.17 -1.22 -0.25
C ARG A 104 -13.00 -1.09 1.02
N LEU A 105 -12.37 -1.18 2.19
CA LEU A 105 -13.04 -1.07 3.49
C LEU A 105 -13.34 0.39 3.87
N ALA A 106 -12.47 1.32 3.52
CA ALA A 106 -12.62 2.75 3.83
C ALA A 106 -13.64 3.46 2.93
N TYR A 107 -13.77 2.99 1.68
CA TYR A 107 -14.61 3.58 0.65
C TYR A 107 -15.43 2.48 -0.05
N PRO A 108 -16.46 1.93 0.63
CA PRO A 108 -17.30 0.89 0.05
C PRO A 108 -18.04 1.48 -1.15
N GLY A 109 -17.95 0.82 -2.29
CA GLY A 109 -18.50 1.24 -3.56
C GLY A 109 -17.73 0.63 -4.72
N ASP A 110 -17.95 1.13 -5.90
CA ASP A 110 -17.25 0.65 -7.09
C ASP A 110 -15.76 1.08 -7.04
N LEU A 111 -14.87 0.08 -6.96
CA LEU A 111 -13.41 0.31 -7.01
C LEU A 111 -12.94 0.82 -8.39
N SER A 112 -13.78 0.70 -9.42
CA SER A 112 -13.55 1.28 -10.73
C SER A 112 -13.82 2.78 -10.78
N ASN A 113 -14.38 3.35 -9.70
CA ASN A 113 -14.54 4.80 -9.59
C ASN A 113 -13.16 5.47 -9.63
N GLU A 114 -12.99 6.41 -10.55
CA GLU A 114 -11.77 7.18 -10.78
C GLU A 114 -11.19 7.75 -9.46
N THR A 115 -12.05 8.23 -8.57
CA THR A 115 -11.68 8.74 -7.26
C THR A 115 -10.98 7.69 -6.40
N ASN A 116 -11.51 6.47 -6.32
CA ASN A 116 -10.93 5.38 -5.53
C ASN A 116 -9.61 4.89 -6.13
N THR A 117 -9.50 4.90 -7.46
CA THR A 117 -8.28 4.55 -8.19
C THR A 117 -7.14 5.53 -7.86
N VAL A 118 -7.43 6.83 -7.90
CA VAL A 118 -6.46 7.89 -7.53
C VAL A 118 -6.08 7.80 -6.06
N LEU A 119 -7.05 7.63 -5.16
CA LEU A 119 -6.80 7.48 -3.72
C LEU A 119 -5.91 6.27 -3.40
N ALA A 120 -6.15 5.13 -4.05
CA ALA A 120 -5.34 3.92 -3.86
C ALA A 120 -3.89 4.14 -4.31
N ARG A 121 -3.69 4.73 -5.49
CA ARG A 121 -2.38 5.09 -6.01
C ARG A 121 -1.62 6.02 -5.07
N ASP A 122 -2.26 7.12 -4.67
CA ASP A 122 -1.60 8.14 -3.85
C ASP A 122 -1.31 7.63 -2.43
N ALA A 123 -2.20 6.83 -1.85
CA ALA A 123 -1.97 6.17 -0.57
C ALA A 123 -0.79 5.19 -0.64
N PHE A 124 -0.67 4.44 -1.72
CA PHE A 124 0.46 3.52 -1.94
C PHE A 124 1.79 4.28 -2.04
N LEU A 125 1.85 5.33 -2.85
CA LEU A 125 3.06 6.13 -3.02
C LEU A 125 3.54 6.71 -1.68
N THR A 126 2.62 7.29 -0.91
CA THR A 126 2.95 7.82 0.43
C THR A 126 3.35 6.72 1.41
N ALA A 127 2.78 5.52 1.28
CA ALA A 127 3.09 4.38 2.14
C ALA A 127 4.43 3.71 1.84
N LEU A 128 5.05 3.94 0.68
CA LEU A 128 6.39 3.41 0.35
C LEU A 128 7.44 3.79 1.39
N ASN A 129 7.28 4.94 2.03
CA ASN A 129 8.19 5.45 3.06
C ASN A 129 9.64 5.62 2.56
N ASP A 130 9.79 5.93 1.29
CA ASP A 130 11.03 6.20 0.57
C ASP A 130 10.76 7.37 -0.39
N THR A 131 11.26 8.55 -0.03
CA THR A 131 10.99 9.81 -0.75
C THR A 131 11.54 9.78 -2.17
N ASP A 132 12.74 9.22 -2.36
CA ASP A 132 13.40 9.20 -3.68
C ASP A 132 12.66 8.26 -4.64
N LEU A 133 12.24 7.11 -4.13
CA LEU A 133 11.42 6.14 -4.88
C LEU A 133 10.04 6.73 -5.19
N GLU A 134 9.38 7.37 -4.21
CA GLU A 134 8.09 8.04 -4.38
C GLU A 134 8.16 9.11 -5.49
N GLU A 135 9.13 10.01 -5.42
CA GLU A 135 9.30 11.06 -6.44
C GLU A 135 9.60 10.49 -7.83
N SER A 136 10.43 9.46 -7.91
CA SER A 136 10.76 8.81 -9.17
C SER A 136 9.53 8.19 -9.82
N ILE A 137 8.66 7.56 -9.04
CA ILE A 137 7.42 6.97 -9.54
C ILE A 137 6.42 8.07 -9.92
N ARG A 138 6.29 9.16 -9.13
CA ARG A 138 5.40 10.29 -9.45
C ARG A 138 5.74 10.95 -10.78
N ARG A 139 7.03 11.06 -11.12
CA ARG A 139 7.49 11.59 -12.43
C ARG A 139 7.09 10.72 -13.62
N LEU A 140 6.83 9.43 -13.39
CA LEU A 140 6.36 8.49 -14.42
C LEU A 140 4.83 8.49 -14.59
N GLU A 141 4.11 9.30 -13.82
CA GLU A 141 2.67 9.53 -13.90
C GLU A 141 1.82 8.24 -13.94
N PRO A 142 1.95 7.33 -12.95
CA PRO A 142 1.12 6.13 -12.91
C PRO A 142 -0.36 6.49 -12.83
N LYS A 143 -1.21 5.81 -13.58
CA LYS A 143 -2.66 6.07 -13.60
C LYS A 143 -3.38 5.44 -12.41
N ASP A 144 -2.87 4.31 -11.95
CA ASP A 144 -3.49 3.49 -10.90
C ASP A 144 -2.44 2.83 -9.98
N LEU A 145 -2.94 2.12 -8.96
CA LEU A 145 -2.12 1.39 -7.99
C LEU A 145 -1.25 0.32 -8.66
N ASP A 146 -1.78 -0.38 -9.67
CA ASP A 146 -1.06 -1.49 -10.31
C ASP A 146 0.14 -0.98 -11.10
N GLN A 147 -0.04 0.11 -11.84
CA GLN A 147 1.07 0.77 -12.55
C GLN A 147 2.11 1.31 -11.57
N ALA A 148 1.68 1.97 -10.48
CA ALA A 148 2.60 2.47 -9.47
C ALA A 148 3.40 1.33 -8.82
N CYS A 149 2.76 0.19 -8.51
CA CYS A 149 3.41 -1.00 -7.97
C CYS A 149 4.44 -1.60 -8.96
N GLN A 150 4.08 -1.71 -10.24
CA GLN A 150 5.01 -2.21 -11.27
C GLN A 150 6.23 -1.30 -11.44
N MET A 151 6.03 0.02 -11.40
CA MET A 151 7.12 1.00 -11.48
C MET A 151 8.03 0.90 -10.25
N ALA A 152 7.46 0.77 -9.04
CA ALA A 152 8.22 0.58 -7.81
C ALA A 152 9.11 -0.67 -7.90
N LEU A 153 8.57 -1.81 -8.33
CA LEU A 153 9.34 -3.05 -8.50
C LEU A 153 10.51 -2.89 -9.47
N ARG A 154 10.30 -2.23 -10.60
CA ARG A 154 11.37 -1.99 -11.59
C ARG A 154 12.47 -1.09 -11.02
N LEU A 155 12.10 -0.02 -10.35
CA LEU A 155 13.05 0.92 -9.76
C LEU A 155 13.86 0.29 -8.62
N GLU A 156 13.24 -0.55 -7.77
CA GLU A 156 13.96 -1.30 -6.73
C GLU A 156 15.01 -2.26 -7.32
N VAL A 157 14.69 -2.96 -8.41
CA VAL A 157 15.66 -3.84 -9.09
C VAL A 157 16.83 -3.03 -9.60
N ILE A 158 16.61 -1.87 -10.22
CA ILE A 158 17.65 -0.98 -10.71
C ILE A 158 18.51 -0.44 -9.55
N HIS A 159 17.87 0.03 -8.49
CA HIS A 159 18.54 0.55 -7.30
C HIS A 159 19.45 -0.52 -6.67
N ASN A 160 18.93 -1.72 -6.46
CA ASN A 160 19.67 -2.84 -5.91
C ASN A 160 20.83 -3.27 -6.82
N ALA A 161 20.66 -3.25 -8.15
CA ALA A 161 21.72 -3.57 -9.10
C ALA A 161 22.86 -2.53 -9.07
N VAL A 162 22.55 -1.25 -8.91
CA VAL A 162 23.53 -0.16 -8.80
C VAL A 162 24.32 -0.26 -7.48
N HIS A 163 23.66 -0.60 -6.39
CA HIS A 163 24.31 -0.72 -5.07
C HIS A 163 24.99 -2.07 -4.85
N ALA A 164 24.63 -3.12 -5.59
CA ALA A 164 25.32 -4.42 -5.55
C ALA A 164 26.66 -4.41 -6.28
N ASN A 165 26.93 -3.41 -7.16
CA ASN A 165 28.19 -3.22 -7.86
C ASN A 165 28.86 -1.88 -7.47
N PRO A 166 29.40 -1.72 -6.24
CA PRO A 166 30.14 -0.52 -5.86
C PRO A 166 31.54 -0.44 -6.48
N THR A 167 32.00 -1.48 -7.21
CA THR A 167 33.30 -1.55 -7.86
C THR A 167 33.21 -1.51 -9.37
N GLY A 168 32.47 -0.55 -9.90
CA GLY A 168 32.71 -0.09 -11.26
C GLY A 168 33.89 0.88 -11.24
N GLU A 169 35.11 0.37 -11.15
CA GLU A 169 36.30 1.12 -11.55
C GLU A 169 36.06 1.67 -12.96
N ARG A 170 35.70 2.93 -13.04
CA ARG A 170 35.83 3.70 -14.28
C ARG A 170 37.34 3.90 -14.53
N GLY A 171 37.99 2.83 -14.86
CA GLY A 171 39.30 2.87 -15.52
C GLY A 171 39.10 3.49 -16.89
N HIS A 172 38.99 4.81 -16.94
CA HIS A 172 39.32 5.56 -18.14
C HIS A 172 40.84 5.48 -18.30
N GLN A 173 41.36 4.34 -18.79
CA GLN A 173 42.64 4.32 -19.44
C GLN A 173 42.51 5.12 -20.72
N VAL A 174 42.73 6.43 -20.59
CA VAL A 174 43.14 7.25 -21.72
C VAL A 174 44.48 6.65 -22.16
N ARG A 175 44.49 5.80 -23.20
CA ARG A 175 45.70 5.45 -23.92
C ARG A 175 46.26 6.75 -24.45
N GLN A 176 47.30 7.27 -23.80
CA GLN A 176 48.20 8.24 -24.40
C GLN A 176 48.84 7.52 -25.60
N VAL A 177 48.43 7.93 -26.78
CA VAL A 177 49.14 7.61 -28.02
C VAL A 177 50.39 8.43 -27.95
N GLU A 178 51.49 7.79 -27.56
CA GLU A 178 52.87 8.31 -27.70
C GLU A 178 53.09 8.60 -29.18
N ASN A 179 53.13 9.87 -29.53
CA ASN A 179 53.60 10.37 -30.80
C ASN A 179 55.10 10.02 -30.91
N ARG A 180 55.44 8.86 -31.49
CA ARG A 180 56.79 8.59 -31.96
C ARG A 180 57.04 9.57 -33.11
N HIS A 181 57.91 10.54 -32.83
CA HIS A 181 58.55 11.39 -33.83
C HIS A 181 59.28 10.49 -34.82
N VAL A 182 58.70 10.40 -36.02
CA VAL A 182 59.43 9.88 -37.19
C VAL A 182 60.43 10.97 -37.60
N LYS A 183 61.71 10.78 -37.34
CA LYS A 183 62.79 11.55 -37.89
C LYS A 183 62.82 11.30 -39.42
N VAL A 184 62.35 12.29 -40.19
CA VAL A 184 62.59 12.34 -41.63
C VAL A 184 64.03 12.75 -41.82
N ALA A 185 64.82 11.86 -42.41
CA ALA A 185 66.20 12.13 -42.84
C ALA A 185 66.18 13.08 -44.05
N GLU A 186 66.86 14.21 -43.93
CA GLU A 186 67.10 15.12 -45.08
C GLU A 186 68.09 14.48 -46.05
N PRO A 187 67.83 14.59 -47.39
CA PRO A 187 68.80 14.15 -48.37
C PRO A 187 69.89 15.23 -48.52
N SER A 188 71.12 14.79 -48.37
CA SER A 188 72.37 15.54 -48.62
C SER A 188 72.43 15.97 -50.10
N VAL A 189 72.46 17.27 -50.32
CA VAL A 189 72.77 17.83 -51.67
C VAL A 189 74.31 17.84 -51.82
N GLU A 190 74.82 16.99 -52.63
CA GLU A 190 76.20 17.09 -53.16
C GLU A 190 76.24 18.19 -54.18
N THR A 191 77.00 19.22 -53.86
CA THR A 191 77.50 20.24 -54.79
C THR A 191 78.66 19.68 -55.56
N GLN A 192 78.46 19.43 -56.83
CA GLN A 192 79.59 19.26 -57.76
C GLN A 192 79.80 20.57 -58.48
N SER A 193 80.87 21.25 -58.09
CA SER A 193 81.55 22.20 -58.92
C SER A 193 82.45 21.41 -59.89
N ASP A 194 82.38 21.73 -61.16
CA ASP A 194 83.55 21.75 -62.04
C ASP A 194 83.22 22.35 -63.41
N LEU A 195 83.86 23.47 -63.65
CA LEU A 195 84.86 23.76 -64.71
C LEU A 195 84.36 23.99 -66.15
N VAL A 196 84.70 25.10 -66.58
CA VAL A 196 85.20 25.76 -67.75
C VAL A 196 84.26 26.81 -68.31
#